data_90d611a2f8ab0b0ae946ea340ec5b86d
#
_entry.id   90d611a2f8ab0b0ae946ea340ec5b86d
#
_cell.length_a   1.000
_cell.length_b   1.000
_cell.length_c   1.000
_cell.angle_alpha   90.00
_cell.angle_beta   90.00
_cell.angle_gamma   90.00
#
_symmetry.space_group_name_H-M   'P 1'
#
loop_
_entity.id
_entity.type
_entity.pdbx_description
1 polymer ?
#
loop_
_entity_poly.entity_id
_entity_poly.type
_entity_poly.pdbx_seq_one_letter_code
_entity_poly.pdbx_strand_id
1 'polypeptide(L)'
;MADSQINHKDALDYWASIDADVNGMLGGFSFISKVDLQGSKNFLAKLGVGGEGAGKAKVKIAVDCGAGIGRITEGLLLKVANTVDIVEPIVKFTDNLKGKEGVGEIFNTGLENWSPETEYDLIWNQWCLGHLTDAQLQSYLEKCAKALNKGGLVVVKENMSTSGEDVFDEVDSSVTRCDEKFREIFKKARMKIKKTEIQNGFPRDILPVRIYALVPEVVIVD
;
A
#
# COMPACT_ATOMS: atom_id res chain seq x y z
N MET A 1 -23.67 2.84 2.16
CA MET A 1 -22.37 2.31 2.64
C MET A 1 -21.35 3.44 2.50
N ALA A 2 -20.34 3.52 3.36
CA ALA A 2 -19.35 4.62 3.30
C ALA A 2 -18.64 4.65 1.93
N ASP A 3 -18.28 3.50 1.39
CA ASP A 3 -17.57 3.35 0.12
C ASP A 3 -18.35 3.82 -1.11
N SER A 4 -19.70 3.85 -1.06
CA SER A 4 -20.52 4.34 -2.18
C SER A 4 -20.46 5.86 -2.36
N GLN A 5 -19.82 6.58 -1.43
CA GLN A 5 -19.61 8.02 -1.49
C GLN A 5 -18.30 8.39 -2.18
N ILE A 6 -17.40 7.44 -2.41
CA ILE A 6 -16.11 7.67 -3.07
C ILE A 6 -16.32 8.25 -4.47
N ASN A 7 -15.66 9.37 -4.73
CA ASN A 7 -15.58 10.02 -6.02
C ASN A 7 -14.10 10.17 -6.41
N HIS A 8 -13.65 9.39 -7.38
CA HIS A 8 -12.25 9.40 -7.82
C HIS A 8 -11.78 10.76 -8.34
N LYS A 9 -12.69 11.54 -8.96
CA LYS A 9 -12.31 12.87 -9.43
C LYS A 9 -12.00 13.80 -8.27
N ASP A 10 -12.81 13.79 -7.22
CA ASP A 10 -12.62 14.63 -6.04
C ASP A 10 -11.31 14.23 -5.32
N ALA A 11 -11.04 12.92 -5.21
CA ALA A 11 -9.78 12.40 -4.67
C ALA A 11 -8.57 12.89 -5.48
N LEU A 12 -8.63 12.80 -6.82
CA LEU A 12 -7.55 13.27 -7.70
C LEU A 12 -7.34 14.78 -7.58
N ASP A 13 -8.43 15.57 -7.55
CA ASP A 13 -8.37 17.02 -7.40
C ASP A 13 -7.74 17.41 -6.05
N TYR A 14 -8.11 16.72 -4.96
CA TYR A 14 -7.50 16.90 -3.64
C TYR A 14 -6.00 16.64 -3.68
N TRP A 15 -5.56 15.44 -4.10
CA TRP A 15 -4.15 15.08 -4.11
C TRP A 15 -3.34 15.94 -5.09
N ALA A 16 -3.91 16.35 -6.21
CA ALA A 16 -3.28 17.30 -7.12
C ALA A 16 -3.03 18.67 -6.48
N SER A 17 -3.79 19.07 -5.46
CA SER A 17 -3.61 20.32 -4.71
C SER A 17 -2.54 20.24 -3.62
N ILE A 18 -2.21 19.04 -3.13
CA ILE A 18 -1.28 18.80 -2.02
C ILE A 18 0.17 19.05 -2.46
N ASP A 19 1.00 19.60 -1.57
CA ASP A 19 2.42 19.81 -1.81
C ASP A 19 3.17 18.48 -1.98
N ALA A 20 4.09 18.42 -2.96
CA ALA A 20 4.88 17.25 -3.26
C ALA A 20 6.05 17.08 -2.27
N ASP A 21 5.74 16.99 -0.98
CA ASP A 21 6.72 16.77 0.09
C ASP A 21 6.21 15.78 1.14
N VAL A 22 7.07 15.39 2.06
CA VAL A 22 6.71 14.41 3.12
C VAL A 22 5.60 14.92 4.03
N ASN A 23 5.50 16.22 4.23
CA ASN A 23 4.46 16.80 5.08
C ASN A 23 3.08 16.71 4.40
N GLY A 24 3.02 17.02 3.11
CA GLY A 24 1.81 16.83 2.29
C GLY A 24 1.37 15.38 2.24
N MET A 25 2.30 14.44 1.96
CA MET A 25 1.97 13.01 1.92
C MET A 25 1.50 12.42 3.25
N LEU A 26 1.81 13.05 4.36
CA LEU A 26 1.44 12.58 5.70
C LEU A 26 0.43 13.49 6.42
N GLY A 27 -0.28 14.32 5.66
CA GLY A 27 -1.35 15.18 6.20
C GLY A 27 -0.90 16.08 7.35
N GLY A 28 0.34 16.58 7.33
CA GLY A 28 0.92 17.40 8.40
C GLY A 28 1.69 16.61 9.47
N PHE A 29 1.67 15.28 9.45
CA PHE A 29 2.32 14.40 10.45
C PHE A 29 3.69 13.90 9.98
N SER A 30 4.50 14.71 9.31
CA SER A 30 5.81 14.31 8.75
C SER A 30 6.75 13.65 9.78
N PHE A 31 6.62 13.98 11.05
CA PHE A 31 7.42 13.42 12.16
C PHE A 31 7.24 11.91 12.38
N ILE A 32 6.10 11.30 11.94
CA ILE A 32 5.90 9.85 12.05
C ILE A 32 6.68 9.05 11.01
N SER A 33 7.20 9.68 9.95
CA SER A 33 7.78 9.01 8.79
C SER A 33 8.88 8.00 9.15
N LYS A 34 9.79 8.38 10.04
CA LYS A 34 10.90 7.49 10.46
C LYS A 34 10.41 6.24 11.19
N VAL A 35 9.45 6.42 12.10
CA VAL A 35 8.85 5.33 12.89
C VAL A 35 8.05 4.40 11.99
N ASP A 36 7.30 4.96 11.05
CA ASP A 36 6.55 4.24 10.03
C ASP A 36 7.44 3.33 9.18
N LEU A 37 8.50 3.90 8.59
CA LEU A 37 9.47 3.16 7.77
C LEU A 37 10.19 2.06 8.57
N GLN A 38 10.57 2.35 9.84
CA GLN A 38 11.22 1.36 10.68
C GLN A 38 10.26 0.21 11.04
N GLY A 39 9.00 0.51 11.33
CA GLY A 39 7.97 -0.51 11.57
C GLY A 39 7.77 -1.42 10.35
N SER A 40 7.67 -0.82 9.16
CA SER A 40 7.56 -1.53 7.89
C SER A 40 8.76 -2.43 7.61
N LYS A 41 9.98 -1.91 7.82
CA LYS A 41 11.23 -2.69 7.69
C LYS A 41 11.25 -3.88 8.65
N ASN A 42 10.89 -3.67 9.91
CA ASN A 42 10.84 -4.73 10.91
C ASN A 42 9.80 -5.80 10.57
N PHE A 43 8.65 -5.40 10.04
CA PHE A 43 7.60 -6.32 9.61
C PHE A 43 8.06 -7.20 8.45
N LEU A 44 8.65 -6.62 7.39
CA LEU A 44 9.21 -7.36 6.26
C LEU A 44 10.33 -8.30 6.70
N ALA A 45 11.18 -7.87 7.62
CA ALA A 45 12.26 -8.70 8.16
C ALA A 45 11.75 -9.98 8.85
N LYS A 46 10.59 -9.94 9.53
CA LYS A 46 9.93 -11.10 10.13
C LYS A 46 9.36 -12.08 9.08
N LEU A 47 9.19 -11.61 7.84
CA LEU A 47 8.70 -12.40 6.70
C LEU A 47 9.83 -12.93 5.81
N GLY A 48 11.08 -12.66 6.19
CA GLY A 48 12.24 -13.11 5.42
C GLY A 48 12.69 -12.14 4.33
N VAL A 49 12.00 -11.02 4.16
CA VAL A 49 12.34 -9.97 3.19
C VAL A 49 13.25 -8.94 3.86
N GLY A 50 14.38 -8.61 3.23
CA GLY A 50 15.34 -7.67 3.80
C GLY A 50 16.38 -7.26 2.77
N GLY A 51 17.40 -6.51 3.20
CA GLY A 51 18.50 -6.05 2.36
C GLY A 51 19.85 -6.47 2.92
N GLU A 52 20.91 -6.05 2.23
CA GLU A 52 22.29 -6.24 2.66
C GLU A 52 22.49 -5.68 4.09
N GLY A 53 23.16 -6.44 4.93
CA GLY A 53 23.38 -6.12 6.35
C GLY A 53 22.33 -6.67 7.32
N ALA A 54 21.17 -7.15 6.86
CA ALA A 54 20.18 -7.84 7.69
C ALA A 54 20.27 -9.36 7.62
N GLY A 55 21.22 -9.90 6.87
CA GLY A 55 21.36 -11.36 6.65
C GLY A 55 20.22 -11.96 5.83
N LYS A 56 19.49 -11.12 5.05
CA LYS A 56 18.34 -11.51 4.25
C LYS A 56 18.50 -11.03 2.80
N ALA A 57 18.01 -11.84 1.86
CA ALA A 57 18.08 -11.48 0.45
C ALA A 57 17.07 -10.40 0.09
N LYS A 58 17.45 -9.50 -0.82
CA LYS A 58 16.50 -8.65 -1.52
C LYS A 58 15.58 -9.49 -2.40
N VAL A 59 14.34 -9.06 -2.55
CA VAL A 59 13.46 -9.58 -3.59
C VAL A 59 13.88 -9.03 -4.95
N LYS A 60 13.49 -9.68 -6.05
CA LYS A 60 13.88 -9.23 -7.39
C LYS A 60 13.11 -7.98 -7.80
N ILE A 61 11.80 -8.03 -7.68
CA ILE A 61 10.93 -6.95 -8.14
C ILE A 61 9.81 -6.67 -7.13
N ALA A 62 9.60 -5.40 -6.85
CA ALA A 62 8.49 -4.90 -6.06
C ALA A 62 7.70 -3.85 -6.82
N VAL A 63 6.48 -3.54 -6.37
CA VAL A 63 5.73 -2.37 -6.83
C VAL A 63 5.20 -1.59 -5.63
N ASP A 64 5.33 -0.26 -5.71
CA ASP A 64 4.79 0.71 -4.74
C ASP A 64 3.48 1.28 -5.29
N CYS A 65 2.37 0.88 -4.70
CA CYS A 65 1.02 1.24 -5.15
C CYS A 65 0.50 2.43 -4.33
N GLY A 66 0.14 3.52 -5.01
CA GLY A 66 -0.13 4.81 -4.36
C GLY A 66 1.15 5.42 -3.80
N ALA A 67 2.22 5.42 -4.61
CA ALA A 67 3.57 5.75 -4.15
C ALA A 67 3.75 7.20 -3.69
N GLY A 68 2.87 8.12 -4.12
CA GLY A 68 3.03 9.54 -3.89
C GLY A 68 4.39 10.02 -4.41
N ILE A 69 5.11 10.76 -3.59
CA ILE A 69 6.46 11.24 -3.92
C ILE A 69 7.56 10.16 -3.80
N GLY A 70 7.21 8.91 -3.59
CA GLY A 70 8.16 7.81 -3.42
C GLY A 70 8.76 7.69 -2.02
N ARG A 71 8.05 8.16 -1.00
CA ARG A 71 8.54 8.08 0.40
C ARG A 71 8.82 6.63 0.82
N ILE A 72 7.92 5.70 0.49
CA ILE A 72 8.09 4.26 0.75
C ILE A 72 9.07 3.65 -0.24
N THR A 73 9.00 4.01 -1.50
CA THR A 73 9.95 3.58 -2.52
C THR A 73 11.38 3.78 -2.04
N GLU A 74 11.77 5.03 -1.71
CA GLU A 74 13.14 5.37 -1.33
C GLU A 74 13.49 4.96 0.11
N GLY A 75 12.52 5.13 1.02
CA GLY A 75 12.73 4.86 2.44
C GLY A 75 12.82 3.38 2.77
N LEU A 76 12.17 2.53 1.98
CA LEU A 76 12.02 1.10 2.25
C LEU A 76 12.29 0.21 1.03
N LEU A 77 11.51 0.35 -0.07
CA LEU A 77 11.45 -0.70 -1.08
C LEU A 77 12.75 -0.84 -1.87
N LEU A 78 13.42 0.24 -2.25
CA LEU A 78 14.75 0.19 -2.91
C LEU A 78 15.84 -0.45 -2.03
N LYS A 79 15.59 -0.58 -0.73
CA LYS A 79 16.53 -1.24 0.20
C LYS A 79 16.30 -2.74 0.29
N VAL A 80 15.10 -3.22 -0.09
CA VAL A 80 14.68 -4.62 0.05
C VAL A 80 14.33 -5.28 -1.28
N ALA A 81 14.29 -4.53 -2.38
CA ALA A 81 14.08 -5.02 -3.74
C ALA A 81 15.20 -4.52 -4.67
N ASN A 82 15.44 -5.24 -5.77
CA ASN A 82 16.40 -4.80 -6.80
C ASN A 82 15.77 -3.78 -7.74
N THR A 83 14.49 -3.99 -8.09
CA THR A 83 13.71 -3.07 -8.92
C THR A 83 12.38 -2.78 -8.23
N VAL A 84 11.92 -1.53 -8.31
CA VAL A 84 10.64 -1.08 -7.78
C VAL A 84 9.87 -0.33 -8.85
N ASP A 85 8.75 -0.90 -9.29
CA ASP A 85 7.80 -0.22 -10.14
C ASP A 85 6.89 0.70 -9.29
N ILE A 86 6.31 1.70 -9.93
CA ILE A 86 5.55 2.76 -9.28
C ILE A 86 4.16 2.83 -9.88
N VAL A 87 3.13 2.85 -9.04
CA VAL A 87 1.76 3.20 -9.45
C VAL A 87 1.31 4.43 -8.67
N GLU A 88 1.08 5.53 -9.37
CA GLU A 88 0.70 6.81 -8.76
C GLU A 88 -0.05 7.68 -9.78
N PRO A 89 -1.31 8.06 -9.52
CA PRO A 89 -2.09 8.83 -10.49
C PRO A 89 -1.60 10.28 -10.67
N ILE A 90 -0.99 10.88 -9.65
CA ILE A 90 -0.59 12.30 -9.66
C ILE A 90 0.81 12.44 -10.23
N VAL A 91 0.91 12.81 -11.50
CA VAL A 91 2.17 12.87 -12.26
C VAL A 91 3.27 13.68 -11.56
N LYS A 92 2.93 14.85 -10.96
CA LYS A 92 3.92 15.69 -10.26
C LYS A 92 4.60 15.00 -9.09
N PHE A 93 3.98 13.97 -8.50
CA PHE A 93 4.58 13.23 -7.38
C PHE A 93 5.66 12.26 -7.85
N THR A 94 5.57 11.78 -9.08
CA THR A 94 6.54 10.80 -9.61
C THR A 94 7.75 11.44 -10.31
N ASP A 95 7.78 12.76 -10.49
CA ASP A 95 8.84 13.43 -11.23
C ASP A 95 10.23 13.18 -10.62
N ASN A 96 10.34 13.13 -9.31
CA ASN A 96 11.61 12.86 -8.61
C ASN A 96 12.05 11.38 -8.67
N LEU A 97 11.18 10.49 -9.14
CA LEU A 97 11.47 9.06 -9.24
C LEU A 97 11.98 8.66 -10.63
N LYS A 98 11.72 9.48 -11.64
CA LYS A 98 12.13 9.24 -13.02
C LYS A 98 13.64 9.12 -13.15
N GLY A 99 14.12 8.01 -13.71
CA GLY A 99 15.55 7.76 -13.92
C GLY A 99 16.36 7.49 -12.64
N LYS A 100 15.72 7.34 -11.49
CA LYS A 100 16.39 6.97 -10.25
C LYS A 100 16.81 5.51 -10.31
N GLU A 101 18.03 5.21 -9.85
CA GLU A 101 18.55 3.84 -9.79
C GLU A 101 17.64 2.92 -9.00
N GLY A 102 17.30 1.77 -9.57
CA GLY A 102 16.41 0.78 -8.99
C GLY A 102 14.91 1.06 -9.16
N VAL A 103 14.51 2.23 -9.64
CA VAL A 103 13.13 2.51 -10.06
C VAL A 103 12.94 1.93 -11.46
N GLY A 104 11.89 1.10 -11.60
CA GLY A 104 11.47 0.51 -12.86
C GLY A 104 10.44 1.36 -13.60
N GLU A 105 9.34 0.71 -14.02
CA GLU A 105 8.26 1.39 -14.74
C GLU A 105 7.44 2.28 -13.81
N ILE A 106 6.96 3.40 -14.35
CA ILE A 106 6.09 4.36 -13.64
C ILE A 106 4.75 4.41 -14.35
N PHE A 107 3.72 3.91 -13.68
CA PHE A 107 2.33 3.90 -14.15
C PHE A 107 1.57 5.07 -13.51
N ASN A 108 1.35 6.15 -14.28
CA ASN A 108 0.55 7.28 -13.80
C ASN A 108 -0.95 7.00 -14.01
N THR A 109 -1.50 6.15 -13.16
CA THR A 109 -2.91 5.70 -13.17
C THR A 109 -3.40 5.42 -11.76
N GLY A 110 -4.71 5.50 -11.54
CA GLY A 110 -5.33 5.05 -10.29
C GLY A 110 -5.39 3.52 -10.20
N LEU A 111 -5.43 3.01 -8.97
CA LEU A 111 -5.42 1.56 -8.70
C LEU A 111 -6.67 0.85 -9.24
N GLU A 112 -7.79 1.55 -9.37
CA GLU A 112 -9.04 1.03 -9.95
C GLU A 112 -8.87 0.66 -11.43
N ASN A 113 -7.98 1.36 -12.13
CA ASN A 113 -7.69 1.16 -13.55
C ASN A 113 -6.41 0.34 -13.79
N TRP A 114 -5.52 0.26 -12.80
CA TRP A 114 -4.26 -0.43 -12.95
C TRP A 114 -4.44 -1.95 -13.01
N SER A 115 -3.67 -2.57 -13.88
CA SER A 115 -3.54 -4.02 -13.97
C SER A 115 -2.07 -4.38 -14.12
N PRO A 116 -1.51 -5.25 -13.27
CA PRO A 116 -0.12 -5.69 -13.39
C PRO A 116 0.15 -6.36 -14.73
N GLU A 117 1.22 -5.95 -15.41
CA GLU A 117 1.68 -6.56 -16.66
C GLU A 117 2.86 -7.51 -16.45
N THR A 118 3.39 -7.55 -15.23
CA THR A 118 4.47 -8.44 -14.80
C THR A 118 4.14 -9.11 -13.47
N GLU A 119 4.95 -10.10 -13.07
CA GLU A 119 4.81 -10.74 -11.76
C GLU A 119 5.76 -10.11 -10.75
N TYR A 120 5.29 -9.93 -9.51
CA TYR A 120 5.99 -9.27 -8.42
C TYR A 120 6.28 -10.22 -7.26
N ASP A 121 7.41 -10.02 -6.59
CA ASP A 121 7.72 -10.68 -5.32
C ASP A 121 7.11 -9.93 -4.13
N LEU A 122 6.87 -8.60 -4.29
CA LEU A 122 6.30 -7.75 -3.25
C LEU A 122 5.44 -6.66 -3.88
N ILE A 123 4.14 -6.65 -3.56
CA ILE A 123 3.21 -5.58 -3.90
C ILE A 123 2.92 -4.82 -2.61
N TRP A 124 3.29 -3.53 -2.55
CA TRP A 124 3.12 -2.69 -1.37
C TRP A 124 2.01 -1.68 -1.56
N ASN A 125 1.08 -1.63 -0.60
CA ASN A 125 -0.02 -0.69 -0.57
C ASN A 125 -0.04 0.00 0.78
N GLN A 126 0.09 1.32 0.81
CA GLN A 126 0.06 2.07 2.07
C GLN A 126 -0.69 3.38 1.91
N TRP A 127 -1.76 3.55 2.70
CA TRP A 127 -2.59 4.76 2.74
C TRP A 127 -3.14 5.18 1.37
N CYS A 128 -3.52 4.21 0.55
CA CYS A 128 -4.06 4.43 -0.80
C CYS A 128 -5.34 3.63 -1.08
N LEU A 129 -5.60 2.56 -0.32
CA LEU A 129 -6.74 1.69 -0.57
C LEU A 129 -8.08 2.29 -0.11
N GLY A 130 -8.04 3.36 0.68
CA GLY A 130 -9.22 4.14 1.05
C GLY A 130 -9.96 4.76 -0.14
N HIS A 131 -9.26 5.00 -1.25
CA HIS A 131 -9.83 5.56 -2.47
C HIS A 131 -10.53 4.55 -3.38
N LEU A 132 -10.53 3.26 -3.03
CA LEU A 132 -11.25 2.20 -3.76
C LEU A 132 -12.56 1.85 -3.06
N THR A 133 -13.64 1.68 -3.81
CA THR A 133 -14.86 1.05 -3.27
C THR A 133 -14.55 -0.39 -2.84
N ASP A 134 -15.38 -1.01 -2.01
CA ASP A 134 -15.18 -2.39 -1.57
C ASP A 134 -15.08 -3.37 -2.76
N ALA A 135 -15.90 -3.18 -3.78
CA ALA A 135 -15.88 -3.99 -4.99
C ALA A 135 -14.59 -3.77 -5.81
N GLN A 136 -14.14 -2.52 -5.94
CA GLN A 136 -12.88 -2.20 -6.62
C GLN A 136 -11.69 -2.76 -5.85
N LEU A 137 -11.67 -2.64 -4.52
CA LEU A 137 -10.60 -3.18 -3.67
C LEU A 137 -10.52 -4.70 -3.77
N GLN A 138 -11.68 -5.40 -3.75
CA GLN A 138 -11.71 -6.84 -3.99
C GLN A 138 -11.11 -7.19 -5.35
N SER A 139 -11.59 -6.57 -6.43
CA SER A 139 -11.12 -6.83 -7.80
C SER A 139 -9.63 -6.52 -7.95
N TYR A 140 -9.15 -5.41 -7.35
CA TYR A 140 -7.75 -5.04 -7.33
C TYR A 140 -6.88 -6.11 -6.65
N LEU A 141 -7.28 -6.59 -5.48
CA LEU A 141 -6.57 -7.65 -4.76
C LEU A 141 -6.54 -8.97 -5.51
N GLU A 142 -7.62 -9.30 -6.25
CA GLU A 142 -7.66 -10.47 -7.14
C GLU A 142 -6.65 -10.36 -8.30
N LYS A 143 -6.45 -9.15 -8.85
CA LYS A 143 -5.41 -8.88 -9.85
C LYS A 143 -4.01 -9.01 -9.22
N CYS A 144 -3.80 -8.42 -8.03
CA CYS A 144 -2.55 -8.55 -7.30
C CYS A 144 -2.20 -10.01 -7.00
N ALA A 145 -3.19 -10.82 -6.57
CA ALA A 145 -2.97 -12.24 -6.30
C ALA A 145 -2.46 -13.02 -7.51
N LYS A 146 -2.98 -12.70 -8.71
CA LYS A 146 -2.56 -13.32 -9.98
C LYS A 146 -1.17 -12.88 -10.44
N ALA A 147 -0.75 -11.68 -10.01
CA ALA A 147 0.53 -11.09 -10.38
C ALA A 147 1.64 -11.39 -9.36
N LEU A 148 1.41 -12.27 -8.40
CA LEU A 148 2.45 -12.66 -7.46
C LEU A 148 3.30 -13.81 -8.00
N ASN A 149 4.62 -13.62 -7.95
CA ASN A 149 5.58 -14.72 -8.05
C ASN A 149 5.35 -15.75 -6.93
N LYS A 150 5.79 -16.99 -7.15
CA LYS A 150 5.73 -18.03 -6.13
C LYS A 150 6.43 -17.58 -4.83
N GLY A 151 5.67 -17.50 -3.76
CA GLY A 151 6.15 -17.04 -2.44
C GLY A 151 6.11 -15.53 -2.25
N GLY A 152 5.63 -14.77 -3.25
CA GLY A 152 5.43 -13.33 -3.18
C GLY A 152 4.37 -12.92 -2.15
N LEU A 153 4.34 -11.64 -1.85
CA LEU A 153 3.49 -11.04 -0.81
C LEU A 153 2.77 -9.80 -1.35
N VAL A 154 1.50 -9.67 -1.01
CA VAL A 154 0.81 -8.36 -1.03
C VAL A 154 0.84 -7.80 0.39
N VAL A 155 1.36 -6.59 0.56
CA VAL A 155 1.32 -5.88 1.83
C VAL A 155 0.29 -4.77 1.76
N VAL A 156 -0.56 -4.69 2.78
CA VAL A 156 -1.53 -3.63 3.00
C VAL A 156 -1.21 -2.98 4.34
N LYS A 157 -1.03 -1.66 4.35
CA LYS A 157 -0.79 -0.87 5.56
C LYS A 157 -1.69 0.36 5.57
N GLU A 158 -2.72 0.34 6.43
CA GLU A 158 -3.79 1.34 6.41
C GLU A 158 -4.19 1.79 7.82
N ASN A 159 -4.79 2.97 7.89
CA ASN A 159 -5.50 3.42 9.08
C ASN A 159 -6.69 2.51 9.35
N MET A 160 -6.98 2.29 10.63
CA MET A 160 -8.14 1.51 11.08
C MET A 160 -9.16 2.42 11.74
N SER A 161 -10.41 2.34 11.31
CA SER A 161 -11.53 2.91 12.05
C SER A 161 -11.64 2.24 13.41
N THR A 162 -11.85 3.03 14.46
CA THR A 162 -12.05 2.57 15.84
C THR A 162 -13.50 2.58 16.27
N SER A 163 -14.41 3.05 15.42
CA SER A 163 -15.85 3.09 15.69
C SER A 163 -16.56 1.74 15.50
N GLY A 164 -15.88 0.76 14.89
CA GLY A 164 -16.49 -0.49 14.44
C GLY A 164 -17.21 -0.38 13.09
N GLU A 165 -17.25 0.80 12.52
CA GLU A 165 -17.85 1.10 11.21
C GLU A 165 -16.83 1.75 10.27
N ASP A 166 -17.06 1.64 8.96
CA ASP A 166 -16.29 2.34 7.96
C ASP A 166 -16.68 3.81 7.93
N VAL A 167 -15.70 4.71 7.89
CA VAL A 167 -15.90 6.17 7.94
C VAL A 167 -15.45 6.79 6.63
N PHE A 168 -16.37 7.51 5.96
CA PHE A 168 -16.05 8.29 4.77
C PHE A 168 -15.45 9.63 5.17
N ASP A 169 -14.37 10.02 4.51
CA ASP A 169 -13.73 11.33 4.61
C ASP A 169 -14.09 12.17 3.37
N GLU A 170 -14.84 13.25 3.60
CA GLU A 170 -15.27 14.16 2.54
C GLU A 170 -14.12 15.02 1.98
N VAL A 171 -13.00 15.14 2.72
CA VAL A 171 -11.89 16.01 2.36
C VAL A 171 -11.11 15.46 1.18
N ASP A 172 -10.76 14.17 1.26
CA ASP A 172 -9.96 13.47 0.23
C ASP A 172 -10.75 12.39 -0.53
N SER A 173 -12.05 12.30 -0.26
CA SER A 173 -12.95 11.30 -0.86
C SER A 173 -12.45 9.87 -0.67
N SER A 174 -12.08 9.52 0.57
CA SER A 174 -11.60 8.20 0.94
C SER A 174 -12.45 7.55 2.03
N VAL A 175 -12.21 6.26 2.28
CA VAL A 175 -12.86 5.51 3.37
C VAL A 175 -11.81 4.90 4.29
N THR A 176 -11.87 5.26 5.56
CA THR A 176 -11.16 4.55 6.62
C THR A 176 -12.00 3.35 7.05
N ARG A 177 -11.51 2.14 6.75
CA ARG A 177 -12.20 0.88 7.07
C ARG A 177 -11.82 0.35 8.44
N CYS A 178 -12.72 -0.43 9.06
CA CYS A 178 -12.39 -1.21 10.23
C CYS A 178 -11.60 -2.50 9.86
N ASP A 179 -10.96 -3.14 10.85
CA ASP A 179 -10.17 -4.39 10.64
C ASP A 179 -11.05 -5.52 10.08
N GLU A 180 -12.29 -5.64 10.58
CA GLU A 180 -13.25 -6.64 10.16
C GLU A 180 -13.59 -6.51 8.67
N LYS A 181 -13.79 -5.29 8.20
CA LYS A 181 -14.08 -5.01 6.78
C LYS A 181 -12.91 -5.40 5.89
N PHE A 182 -11.68 -5.04 6.26
CA PHE A 182 -10.49 -5.47 5.51
C PHE A 182 -10.40 -7.00 5.42
N ARG A 183 -10.62 -7.71 6.53
CA ARG A 183 -10.60 -9.18 6.57
C ARG A 183 -11.67 -9.80 5.69
N GLU A 184 -12.87 -9.22 5.67
CA GLU A 184 -13.96 -9.67 4.80
C GLU A 184 -13.57 -9.53 3.32
N ILE A 185 -13.02 -8.36 2.92
CA ILE A 185 -12.58 -8.10 1.54
C ILE A 185 -11.42 -9.02 1.16
N PHE A 186 -10.43 -9.23 2.03
CA PHE A 186 -9.33 -10.18 1.76
C PHE A 186 -9.85 -11.59 1.51
N LYS A 187 -10.80 -12.05 2.34
CA LYS A 187 -11.43 -13.36 2.15
C LYS A 187 -12.18 -13.46 0.81
N LYS A 188 -12.96 -12.43 0.45
CA LYS A 188 -13.66 -12.37 -0.84
C LYS A 188 -12.70 -12.41 -2.03
N ALA A 189 -11.57 -11.72 -1.92
CA ALA A 189 -10.48 -11.73 -2.92
C ALA A 189 -9.64 -13.02 -2.89
N ARG A 190 -10.01 -14.04 -2.10
CA ARG A 190 -9.25 -15.28 -1.91
C ARG A 190 -7.80 -15.05 -1.48
N MET A 191 -7.60 -14.07 -0.60
CA MET A 191 -6.33 -13.76 0.02
C MET A 191 -6.32 -14.17 1.48
N LYS A 192 -5.27 -14.88 1.88
CA LYS A 192 -5.05 -15.31 3.27
C LYS A 192 -4.05 -14.37 3.96
N ILE A 193 -4.37 -13.95 5.19
CA ILE A 193 -3.44 -13.20 6.03
C ILE A 193 -2.35 -14.16 6.53
N LYS A 194 -1.12 -13.95 6.06
CA LYS A 194 0.07 -14.67 6.53
C LYS A 194 0.58 -14.10 7.84
N LYS A 195 0.52 -12.76 7.97
CA LYS A 195 0.93 -12.02 9.17
C LYS A 195 0.21 -10.68 9.25
N THR A 196 -0.07 -10.24 10.48
CA THR A 196 -0.58 -8.88 10.72
C THR A 196 -0.04 -8.33 12.04
N GLU A 197 0.19 -7.02 12.10
CA GLU A 197 0.66 -6.29 13.29
C GLU A 197 0.04 -4.89 13.31
N ILE A 198 -0.08 -4.30 14.50
CA ILE A 198 -0.36 -2.87 14.66
C ILE A 198 0.97 -2.12 14.64
N GLN A 199 1.02 -0.98 13.94
CA GLN A 199 2.16 -0.08 13.97
C GLN A 199 2.32 0.49 15.38
N ASN A 200 3.50 0.28 15.96
CA ASN A 200 3.85 0.85 17.26
C ASN A 200 4.63 2.17 17.11
N GLY A 201 4.60 2.99 18.17
CA GLY A 201 5.37 4.21 18.27
C GLY A 201 4.73 5.44 17.63
N PHE A 202 3.47 5.33 17.20
CA PHE A 202 2.68 6.47 16.76
C PHE A 202 2.04 7.18 17.97
N PRO A 203 1.76 8.50 17.88
CA PRO A 203 0.97 9.21 18.86
C PRO A 203 -0.39 8.55 19.10
N ARG A 204 -0.95 8.77 20.32
CA ARG A 204 -2.23 8.16 20.70
C ARG A 204 -3.46 8.86 20.11
N ASP A 205 -3.27 10.05 19.61
CA ASP A 205 -4.28 10.95 19.05
C ASP A 205 -4.50 10.76 17.55
N ILE A 206 -3.74 9.88 16.91
CA ILE A 206 -3.97 9.48 15.52
C ILE A 206 -4.56 8.07 15.43
N LEU A 207 -5.23 7.78 14.33
CA LEU A 207 -5.84 6.47 14.09
C LEU A 207 -4.80 5.35 14.17
N PRO A 208 -5.15 4.18 14.74
CA PRO A 208 -4.27 3.02 14.70
C PRO A 208 -3.99 2.61 13.25
N VAL A 209 -2.75 2.30 12.97
CA VAL A 209 -2.33 1.78 11.66
C VAL A 209 -2.05 0.30 11.78
N ARG A 210 -2.64 -0.49 10.90
CA ARG A 210 -2.41 -1.94 10.83
C ARG A 210 -1.73 -2.30 9.53
N ILE A 211 -0.79 -3.24 9.63
CA ILE A 211 -0.10 -3.83 8.48
C ILE A 211 -0.48 -5.31 8.35
N TYR A 212 -0.77 -5.73 7.13
CA TYR A 212 -1.07 -7.11 6.76
C TYR A 212 -0.12 -7.58 5.66
N ALA A 213 0.35 -8.81 5.75
CA ALA A 213 0.96 -9.53 4.65
C ALA A 213 -0.01 -10.61 4.17
N LEU A 214 -0.37 -10.54 2.92
CA LEU A 214 -1.35 -11.41 2.29
C LEU A 214 -0.65 -12.34 1.29
N VAL A 215 -1.19 -13.55 1.17
CA VAL A 215 -0.83 -14.54 0.15
C VAL A 215 -2.10 -15.10 -0.48
N PRO A 216 -2.08 -15.55 -1.75
CA PRO A 216 -3.22 -16.24 -2.34
C PRO A 216 -3.60 -17.48 -1.54
N GLU A 217 -4.89 -17.76 -1.42
CA GLU A 217 -5.35 -19.06 -0.94
C GLU A 217 -5.00 -20.13 -1.96
N VAL A 218 -4.32 -21.19 -1.51
CA VAL A 218 -4.06 -22.35 -2.36
C VAL A 218 -5.37 -23.11 -2.54
N VAL A 219 -5.93 -23.05 -3.73
CA VAL A 219 -7.05 -23.95 -4.10
C VAL A 219 -6.42 -25.29 -4.40
N ILE A 220 -6.54 -26.24 -3.47
CA ILE A 220 -6.26 -27.64 -3.79
C ILE A 220 -7.41 -28.07 -4.71
N VAL A 221 -7.12 -28.21 -5.99
CA VAL A 221 -8.04 -28.84 -6.94
C VAL A 221 -7.79 -30.34 -6.77
N ASP A 222 -8.75 -31.03 -6.13
CA ASP A 222 -8.80 -32.48 -6.01
C ASP A 222 -9.06 -33.12 -7.39
#